data_7e2e5e6c7f0c3b302bd27ee00974c0de
#
_entry.id   7e2e5e6c7f0c3b302bd27ee00974c0de
#
_cell.length_a   1.000
_cell.length_b   1.000
_cell.length_c   1.000
_cell.angle_alpha   90.00
_cell.angle_beta   90.00
_cell.angle_gamma   90.00
#
_symmetry.space_group_name_H-M   'P 1'
#
loop_
_entity.id
_entity.type
_entity.pdbx_description
1 polymer ?
#
loop_
_entity_poly.entity_id
_entity_poly.type
_entity_poly.pdbx_seq_one_letter_code
_entity_poly.pdbx_strand_id
1 'polypeptide(L)'
;MKKAFIVPALMGCISLPAFANTDGSKTGLYITGKMGASIVQMSDQQFVYSGYADAGDNGTKNGDSHRTGVFGGGLALGYDFSNQFDIPVRAELEFMARDKANSTYNIRDRVRNGVHQTRDIKNQIKLNTLMVNGYYDIKNSSNFTPYISVGLGYAAVDFKTTRADAYTPGLSLHDTHTHTANNFAWSVGAGVNYAINDDWDMGLSYRYLDAGKADITTAVGDGENTSKIKVKANDIMLGLTYRF
;
A
#
# COMPACT_ATOMS: atom_id res chain seq x y z
N MET A 1 -27.36 2.69 -3.15
CA MET A 1 -26.95 3.46 -4.36
C MET A 1 -25.43 3.39 -4.45
N LYS A 2 -24.91 2.56 -5.36
CA LYS A 2 -23.46 2.32 -5.54
C LYS A 2 -22.83 3.53 -6.24
N LYS A 3 -22.10 4.35 -5.50
CA LYS A 3 -21.17 5.31 -6.13
C LYS A 3 -19.84 4.58 -6.33
N ALA A 4 -19.70 3.89 -7.48
CA ALA A 4 -18.43 3.46 -7.99
C ALA A 4 -17.67 4.73 -8.41
N PHE A 5 -16.71 5.18 -7.61
CA PHE A 5 -15.68 6.07 -8.10
C PHE A 5 -14.72 5.23 -8.95
N ILE A 6 -14.99 5.25 -10.25
CA ILE A 6 -14.02 4.85 -11.26
C ILE A 6 -12.90 5.89 -11.14
N VAL A 7 -11.76 5.49 -10.60
CA VAL A 7 -10.50 6.21 -10.83
C VAL A 7 -10.22 6.03 -12.31
N PRO A 8 -10.40 7.07 -13.16
CA PRO A 8 -9.99 6.96 -14.54
C PRO A 8 -8.47 6.75 -14.50
N ALA A 9 -8.02 5.70 -15.16
CA ALA A 9 -6.63 5.58 -15.57
C ALA A 9 -6.32 6.81 -16.42
N LEU A 10 -5.79 7.85 -15.79
CA LEU A 10 -5.25 9.01 -16.47
C LEU A 10 -3.89 8.58 -17.07
N MET A 11 -3.95 7.70 -18.07
CA MET A 11 -2.96 7.65 -19.13
C MET A 11 -3.31 8.77 -20.12
N GLY A 12 -3.39 10.00 -19.64
CA GLY A 12 -3.18 11.15 -20.47
C GLY A 12 -1.70 11.14 -20.83
N CYS A 13 -1.39 11.02 -22.11
CA CYS A 13 -0.11 11.47 -22.66
C CYS A 13 0.10 12.89 -22.14
N ILE A 14 0.81 13.04 -21.04
CA ILE A 14 1.40 14.33 -20.66
C ILE A 14 2.44 14.53 -21.76
N SER A 15 2.04 15.24 -22.82
CA SER A 15 3.02 15.92 -23.65
C SER A 15 3.69 16.90 -22.69
N LEU A 16 4.78 16.45 -22.06
CA LEU A 16 5.70 17.35 -21.37
C LEU A 16 6.10 18.36 -22.42
N PRO A 17 5.79 19.66 -22.27
CA PRO A 17 6.40 20.65 -23.12
C PRO A 17 7.90 20.38 -22.99
N ALA A 18 8.56 20.18 -24.12
CA ALA A 18 10.01 20.12 -24.17
C ALA A 18 10.50 21.49 -23.64
N PHE A 19 10.77 21.56 -22.36
CA PHE A 19 11.57 22.62 -21.77
C PHE A 19 13.01 22.36 -22.22
N ALA A 20 13.25 22.50 -23.52
CA ALA A 20 14.60 22.64 -24.05
C ALA A 20 15.11 23.97 -23.52
N ASN A 21 15.79 23.92 -22.41
CA ASN A 21 16.55 25.04 -21.92
C ASN A 21 17.70 25.23 -22.88
N THR A 22 17.68 26.33 -23.65
CA THR A 22 18.69 26.68 -24.66
C THR A 22 20.06 26.98 -24.05
N ASP A 23 20.18 27.04 -22.72
CA ASP A 23 21.39 27.39 -21.99
C ASP A 23 22.14 26.19 -21.35
N GLY A 24 21.76 24.96 -21.62
CA GLY A 24 22.46 23.75 -21.08
C GLY A 24 22.39 23.57 -19.57
N SER A 25 21.66 24.41 -18.81
CA SER A 25 21.42 24.24 -17.39
C SER A 25 20.25 23.27 -17.17
N LYS A 26 20.44 22.29 -16.31
CA LYS A 26 19.38 21.32 -15.96
C LYS A 26 18.21 22.03 -15.30
N THR A 27 17.01 21.69 -15.74
CA THR A 27 15.77 22.32 -15.24
C THR A 27 15.44 21.95 -13.78
N GLY A 28 16.06 20.91 -13.25
CA GLY A 28 15.71 20.32 -11.95
C GLY A 28 14.56 19.32 -12.01
N LEU A 29 13.83 19.24 -13.12
CA LEU A 29 12.79 18.24 -13.31
C LEU A 29 13.39 16.84 -13.53
N TYR A 30 12.72 15.82 -12.99
CA TYR A 30 13.13 14.44 -13.22
C TYR A 30 11.92 13.48 -13.15
N ILE A 31 12.08 12.31 -13.77
CA ILE A 31 11.14 11.20 -13.68
C ILE A 31 11.87 9.98 -13.14
N THR A 32 11.20 9.21 -12.23
CA THR A 32 11.75 8.00 -11.66
C THR A 32 10.80 6.82 -11.85
N GLY A 33 11.31 5.72 -12.42
CA GLY A 33 10.66 4.41 -12.35
C GLY A 33 11.17 3.67 -11.13
N LYS A 34 10.27 3.08 -10.32
CA LYS A 34 10.61 2.33 -9.10
C LYS A 34 10.04 0.93 -9.16
N MET A 35 10.81 -0.08 -8.73
CA MET A 35 10.35 -1.46 -8.59
C MET A 35 11.07 -2.17 -7.46
N GLY A 36 10.42 -3.17 -6.85
CA GLY A 36 11.06 -3.94 -5.78
C GLY A 36 10.10 -4.75 -4.95
N ALA A 37 10.55 -5.11 -3.75
CA ALA A 37 9.78 -5.88 -2.78
C ALA A 37 9.09 -4.96 -1.78
N SER A 38 7.83 -5.28 -1.48
CA SER A 38 7.04 -4.64 -0.44
C SER A 38 6.58 -5.71 0.55
N ILE A 39 6.97 -5.59 1.80
CA ILE A 39 6.49 -6.46 2.89
C ILE A 39 5.25 -5.80 3.47
N VAL A 40 4.07 -6.23 3.01
CA VAL A 40 2.79 -5.75 3.52
C VAL A 40 2.47 -6.47 4.82
N GLN A 41 2.26 -5.69 5.86
CA GLN A 41 1.87 -6.18 7.19
C GLN A 41 0.40 -5.85 7.43
N MET A 42 -0.35 -6.89 7.75
CA MET A 42 -1.72 -6.84 8.24
C MET A 42 -1.70 -7.03 9.75
N SER A 43 -2.03 -6.02 10.51
CA SER A 43 -2.07 -6.06 11.97
C SER A 43 -3.44 -5.65 12.50
N ASP A 44 -3.65 -5.85 13.82
CA ASP A 44 -4.91 -5.53 14.49
C ASP A 44 -6.13 -6.11 13.77
N GLN A 45 -5.97 -7.35 13.25
CA GLN A 45 -7.05 -8.06 12.59
C GLN A 45 -8.11 -8.40 13.63
N GLN A 46 -9.33 -7.89 13.44
CA GLN A 46 -10.44 -8.11 14.35
C GLN A 46 -11.69 -8.47 13.57
N PHE A 47 -12.44 -9.43 14.10
CA PHE A 47 -13.78 -9.74 13.64
C PHE A 47 -14.74 -9.46 14.79
N VAL A 48 -15.55 -8.42 14.64
CA VAL A 48 -16.47 -7.92 15.68
C VAL A 48 -17.89 -8.35 15.32
N TYR A 49 -18.55 -8.99 16.28
CA TYR A 49 -19.98 -9.32 16.26
C TYR A 49 -20.69 -8.30 17.14
N SER A 50 -21.67 -7.58 16.63
CA SER A 50 -22.40 -6.55 17.37
C SER A 50 -23.86 -6.44 16.97
N GLY A 51 -24.70 -5.93 17.88
CA GLY A 51 -26.10 -5.66 17.63
C GLY A 51 -27.03 -6.90 17.68
N TYR A 52 -26.51 -8.07 18.00
CA TYR A 52 -27.35 -9.27 18.16
C TYR A 52 -28.17 -9.17 19.44
N ALA A 53 -29.46 -9.59 19.37
CA ALA A 53 -30.39 -9.55 20.51
C ALA A 53 -29.92 -10.46 21.65
N ASP A 54 -29.29 -11.58 21.35
CA ASP A 54 -28.66 -12.45 22.36
C ASP A 54 -27.26 -11.89 22.69
N ALA A 55 -27.08 -11.48 23.96
CA ALA A 55 -25.80 -10.92 24.42
C ALA A 55 -24.59 -11.87 24.23
N GLY A 56 -24.84 -13.18 24.24
CA GLY A 56 -23.82 -14.21 24.02
C GLY A 56 -23.29 -14.27 22.59
N ASP A 57 -24.01 -13.71 21.64
CA ASP A 57 -23.64 -13.66 20.22
C ASP A 57 -22.82 -12.41 19.85
N ASN A 58 -22.68 -11.46 20.77
CA ASN A 58 -21.83 -10.29 20.62
C ASN A 58 -20.40 -10.58 21.12
N GLY A 59 -19.40 -10.04 20.45
CA GLY A 59 -18.01 -10.22 20.87
C GLY A 59 -16.99 -9.87 19.79
N THR A 60 -15.72 -9.96 20.18
CA THR A 60 -14.60 -9.71 19.27
C THR A 60 -13.69 -10.95 19.21
N LYS A 61 -13.32 -11.34 17.98
CA LYS A 61 -12.30 -12.34 17.73
C LYS A 61 -11.09 -11.62 17.11
N ASN A 62 -9.93 -11.80 17.71
CA ASN A 62 -8.69 -11.25 17.21
C ASN A 62 -8.01 -12.28 16.31
N GLY A 63 -7.46 -11.80 15.18
CA GLY A 63 -6.58 -12.57 14.32
C GLY A 63 -5.14 -12.13 14.53
N ASP A 64 -4.21 -13.02 14.23
CA ASP A 64 -2.78 -12.74 14.35
C ASP A 64 -2.31 -11.73 13.28
N SER A 65 -1.24 -11.01 13.59
CA SER A 65 -0.56 -10.17 12.61
C SER A 65 0.10 -11.05 11.55
N HIS A 66 -0.12 -10.70 10.28
CA HIS A 66 0.45 -11.42 9.15
C HIS A 66 1.30 -10.49 8.28
N ARG A 67 2.41 -11.01 7.76
CA ARG A 67 3.30 -10.31 6.84
C ARG A 67 3.43 -11.10 5.55
N THR A 68 3.28 -10.41 4.42
CA THR A 68 3.41 -11.02 3.09
C THR A 68 4.33 -10.16 2.25
N GLY A 69 5.36 -10.78 1.68
CA GLY A 69 6.19 -10.16 0.65
C GLY A 69 5.45 -10.17 -0.68
N VAL A 70 5.36 -9.01 -1.31
CA VAL A 70 4.76 -8.84 -2.63
C VAL A 70 5.67 -7.99 -3.51
N PHE A 71 5.51 -8.09 -4.82
CA PHE A 71 6.17 -7.20 -5.75
C PHE A 71 5.43 -5.86 -5.80
N GLY A 72 6.19 -4.75 -5.92
CA GLY A 72 5.66 -3.42 -6.12
C GLY A 72 6.40 -2.66 -7.20
N GLY A 73 5.70 -1.74 -7.85
CA GLY A 73 6.28 -0.85 -8.84
C GLY A 73 5.49 0.44 -8.96
N GLY A 74 6.16 1.49 -9.41
CA GLY A 74 5.56 2.80 -9.52
C GLY A 74 6.37 3.78 -10.35
N LEU A 75 5.79 4.96 -10.51
CA LEU A 75 6.38 6.09 -11.21
C LEU A 75 6.31 7.32 -10.32
N ALA A 76 7.33 8.16 -10.41
CA ALA A 76 7.36 9.45 -9.74
C ALA A 76 7.82 10.55 -10.69
N LEU A 77 7.23 11.72 -10.53
CA LEU A 77 7.66 12.97 -11.17
C LEU A 77 8.17 13.89 -10.06
N GLY A 78 9.37 14.39 -10.18
CA GLY A 78 10.00 15.18 -9.15
C GLY A 78 10.69 16.44 -9.64
N TYR A 79 11.05 17.26 -8.66
CA TYR A 79 11.83 18.47 -8.86
C TYR A 79 12.95 18.55 -7.84
N ASP A 80 14.18 18.77 -8.33
CA ASP A 80 15.40 18.95 -7.56
C ASP A 80 15.72 20.44 -7.41
N PHE A 81 15.60 20.95 -6.19
CA PHE A 81 15.82 22.37 -5.89
C PHE A 81 17.30 22.74 -5.82
N SER A 82 18.21 21.77 -5.87
CA SER A 82 19.63 22.03 -5.71
C SER A 82 20.24 22.77 -6.89
N ASN A 83 19.75 22.56 -8.11
CA ASN A 83 20.31 23.18 -9.30
C ASN A 83 20.03 24.68 -9.42
N GLN A 84 18.82 25.10 -8.99
CA GLN A 84 18.42 26.51 -9.13
C GLN A 84 18.52 27.30 -7.82
N PHE A 85 18.40 26.63 -6.67
CA PHE A 85 18.29 27.29 -5.37
C PHE A 85 19.40 26.91 -4.40
N ASP A 86 20.31 26.01 -4.79
CA ASP A 86 21.38 25.44 -3.93
C ASP A 86 20.85 24.83 -2.63
N ILE A 87 19.61 24.34 -2.65
CA ILE A 87 18.97 23.68 -1.52
C ILE A 87 18.97 22.16 -1.76
N PRO A 88 19.58 21.33 -0.89
CA PRO A 88 19.71 19.90 -1.09
C PRO A 88 18.38 19.15 -0.80
N VAL A 89 17.30 19.62 -1.41
CA VAL A 89 15.95 19.11 -1.23
C VAL A 89 15.36 18.74 -2.58
N ARG A 90 14.62 17.63 -2.63
CA ARG A 90 13.80 17.22 -3.77
C ARG A 90 12.36 17.02 -3.32
N ALA A 91 11.40 17.25 -4.21
CA ALA A 91 9.99 16.91 -4.03
C ALA A 91 9.54 16.00 -5.16
N GLU A 92 8.72 15.00 -4.85
CA GLU A 92 8.16 14.05 -5.81
C GLU A 92 6.65 13.87 -5.61
N LEU A 93 5.93 13.75 -6.71
CA LEU A 93 4.60 13.13 -6.75
C LEU A 93 4.79 11.68 -7.23
N GLU A 94 4.44 10.71 -6.40
CA GLU A 94 4.66 9.28 -6.64
C GLU A 94 3.34 8.51 -6.67
N PHE A 95 3.16 7.68 -7.68
CA PHE A 95 2.17 6.62 -7.69
C PHE A 95 2.86 5.26 -7.57
N MET A 96 2.40 4.43 -6.62
CA MET A 96 2.94 3.09 -6.39
C MET A 96 1.81 2.07 -6.33
N ALA A 97 1.95 0.97 -7.08
CA ALA A 97 1.07 -0.19 -7.04
C ALA A 97 1.82 -1.40 -6.48
N ARG A 98 1.10 -2.24 -5.72
CA ARG A 98 1.64 -3.47 -5.14
C ARG A 98 0.74 -4.65 -5.49
N ASP A 99 1.35 -5.83 -5.63
CA ASP A 99 0.61 -7.07 -5.79
C ASP A 99 -0.22 -7.39 -4.55
N LYS A 100 -1.10 -8.38 -4.70
CA LYS A 100 -2.04 -8.78 -3.65
C LYS A 100 -1.33 -9.50 -2.51
N ALA A 101 -1.51 -8.99 -1.29
CA ALA A 101 -1.11 -9.65 -0.06
C ALA A 101 -2.29 -10.50 0.48
N ASN A 102 -2.01 -11.75 0.85
CA ASN A 102 -3.02 -12.68 1.34
C ASN A 102 -2.71 -13.09 2.78
N SER A 103 -3.76 -13.25 3.60
CA SER A 103 -3.70 -13.81 4.94
C SER A 103 -4.87 -14.76 5.12
N THR A 104 -4.63 -15.87 5.84
CA THR A 104 -5.69 -16.80 6.20
C THR A 104 -5.54 -17.14 7.67
N TYR A 105 -6.65 -17.12 8.42
CA TYR A 105 -6.70 -17.57 9.80
C TYR A 105 -8.00 -18.32 10.09
N ASN A 106 -7.91 -19.29 11.00
CA ASN A 106 -9.04 -20.11 11.42
C ASN A 106 -9.73 -19.47 12.63
N ILE A 107 -11.07 -19.36 12.59
CA ILE A 107 -11.88 -18.82 13.69
C ILE A 107 -12.79 -19.86 14.35
N ARG A 108 -12.89 -21.05 13.75
CA ARG A 108 -13.66 -22.17 14.29
C ARG A 108 -13.08 -23.50 13.82
N ASP A 109 -12.80 -24.35 14.76
CA ASP A 109 -12.46 -25.76 14.53
C ASP A 109 -13.10 -26.59 15.66
N ARG A 110 -14.15 -27.32 15.34
CA ARG A 110 -14.86 -28.12 16.33
C ARG A 110 -15.62 -29.30 15.70
N VAL A 111 -15.83 -30.31 16.50
CA VAL A 111 -16.74 -31.42 16.17
C VAL A 111 -18.04 -31.26 16.96
N ARG A 112 -19.19 -31.29 16.28
CA ARG A 112 -20.52 -31.25 16.89
C ARG A 112 -21.42 -32.29 16.22
N ASN A 113 -22.01 -33.17 17.01
CA ASN A 113 -22.91 -34.26 16.55
C ASN A 113 -22.25 -35.10 15.42
N GLY A 114 -20.96 -35.45 15.56
CA GLY A 114 -20.22 -36.23 14.57
C GLY A 114 -19.83 -35.47 13.30
N VAL A 115 -20.15 -34.17 13.19
CA VAL A 115 -19.79 -33.32 12.06
C VAL A 115 -18.62 -32.43 12.45
N HIS A 116 -17.51 -32.50 11.71
CA HIS A 116 -16.40 -31.60 11.86
C HIS A 116 -16.72 -30.27 11.16
N GLN A 117 -16.64 -29.18 11.89
CA GLN A 117 -16.96 -27.84 11.43
C GLN A 117 -15.71 -26.97 11.51
N THR A 118 -15.24 -26.47 10.36
CA THR A 118 -14.16 -25.49 10.29
C THR A 118 -14.68 -24.19 9.68
N ARG A 119 -14.10 -23.08 10.11
CA ARG A 119 -14.34 -21.75 9.51
C ARG A 119 -13.05 -20.99 9.39
N ASP A 120 -12.69 -20.72 8.14
CA ASP A 120 -11.52 -19.95 7.77
C ASP A 120 -11.92 -18.56 7.25
N ILE A 121 -11.17 -17.56 7.63
CA ILE A 121 -11.23 -16.22 7.07
C ILE A 121 -9.99 -15.99 6.21
N LYS A 122 -10.22 -15.71 4.93
CA LYS A 122 -9.17 -15.34 3.97
C LYS A 122 -9.28 -13.86 3.69
N ASN A 123 -8.26 -13.11 4.05
CA ASN A 123 -8.13 -11.70 3.76
C ASN A 123 -7.15 -11.51 2.60
N GLN A 124 -7.53 -10.70 1.63
CA GLN A 124 -6.69 -10.29 0.52
C GLN A 124 -6.68 -8.77 0.46
N ILE A 125 -5.49 -8.18 0.37
CA ILE A 125 -5.30 -6.74 0.26
C ILE A 125 -4.52 -6.43 -1.00
N LYS A 126 -4.99 -5.42 -1.74
CA LYS A 126 -4.23 -4.73 -2.77
C LYS A 126 -4.03 -3.29 -2.32
N LEU A 127 -2.78 -2.86 -2.25
CA LEU A 127 -2.40 -1.53 -1.75
C LEU A 127 -1.80 -0.69 -2.87
N ASN A 128 -2.53 0.36 -3.25
CA ASN A 128 -2.03 1.40 -4.15
C ASN A 128 -1.87 2.70 -3.37
N THR A 129 -0.87 3.51 -3.71
CA THR A 129 -0.63 4.79 -3.03
C THR A 129 -0.35 5.91 -4.01
N LEU A 130 -0.85 7.12 -3.69
CA LEU A 130 -0.47 8.36 -4.34
C LEU A 130 0.10 9.29 -3.25
N MET A 131 1.40 9.59 -3.34
CA MET A 131 2.15 10.26 -2.29
C MET A 131 2.86 11.50 -2.82
N VAL A 132 2.92 12.53 -1.99
CA VAL A 132 3.88 13.63 -2.14
C VAL A 132 5.02 13.34 -1.18
N ASN A 133 6.23 13.18 -1.71
CA ASN A 133 7.43 12.88 -0.96
C ASN A 133 8.40 14.05 -0.97
N GLY A 134 9.00 14.35 0.16
CA GLY A 134 10.13 15.26 0.30
C GLY A 134 11.39 14.48 0.63
N TYR A 135 12.51 14.87 0.05
CA TYR A 135 13.82 14.25 0.24
C TYR A 135 14.82 15.31 0.69
N TYR A 136 15.69 14.94 1.59
CA TYR A 136 16.86 15.72 1.95
C TYR A 136 18.11 14.95 1.56
N ASP A 137 18.88 15.48 0.60
CA ASP A 137 20.06 14.84 0.05
C ASP A 137 21.31 15.23 0.83
N ILE A 138 22.07 14.23 1.26
CA ILE A 138 23.33 14.42 1.96
C ILE A 138 24.44 14.48 0.91
N LYS A 139 24.70 15.70 0.41
CA LYS A 139 25.70 15.92 -0.63
C LYS A 139 27.11 15.63 -0.12
N ASN A 140 27.90 15.01 -0.95
CA ASN A 140 29.31 14.73 -0.73
C ASN A 140 30.06 14.73 -2.08
N SER A 141 31.37 14.49 -2.08
CA SER A 141 32.21 14.52 -3.28
C SER A 141 32.21 13.22 -4.09
N SER A 142 31.39 12.22 -3.71
CA SER A 142 31.30 10.95 -4.43
C SER A 142 30.07 10.91 -5.35
N ASN A 143 30.00 9.88 -6.23
CA ASN A 143 28.82 9.64 -7.05
C ASN A 143 27.64 9.07 -6.24
N PHE A 144 27.81 8.78 -4.96
CA PHE A 144 26.77 8.27 -4.07
C PHE A 144 26.18 9.43 -3.27
N THR A 145 24.86 9.62 -3.38
CA THR A 145 24.12 10.64 -2.63
C THR A 145 23.13 9.95 -1.70
N PRO A 146 23.48 9.75 -0.41
CA PRO A 146 22.54 9.29 0.60
C PRO A 146 21.43 10.33 0.80
N TYR A 147 20.25 9.89 1.21
CA TYR A 147 19.13 10.76 1.51
C TYR A 147 18.21 10.18 2.58
N ILE A 148 17.45 11.05 3.21
CA ILE A 148 16.29 10.72 4.02
C ILE A 148 15.02 11.26 3.34
N SER A 149 13.87 10.64 3.60
CA SER A 149 12.60 11.05 3.00
C SER A 149 11.45 10.99 3.96
N VAL A 150 10.48 11.85 3.74
CA VAL A 150 9.16 11.84 4.37
C VAL A 150 8.11 11.96 3.29
N GLY A 151 6.95 11.31 3.49
CA GLY A 151 5.87 11.36 2.52
C GLY A 151 4.52 11.43 3.19
N LEU A 152 3.59 12.12 2.52
CA LEU A 152 2.17 12.24 2.89
C LEU A 152 1.32 12.00 1.66
N GLY A 153 0.16 11.36 1.82
CA GLY A 153 -0.71 11.12 0.68
C GLY A 153 -1.90 10.22 0.98
N TYR A 154 -2.34 9.52 -0.03
CA TYR A 154 -3.48 8.63 0.01
C TYR A 154 -3.07 7.19 -0.28
N ALA A 155 -3.65 6.27 0.49
CA ALA A 155 -3.60 4.84 0.25
C ALA A 155 -5.00 4.34 -0.11
N ALA A 156 -5.13 3.74 -1.29
CA ALA A 156 -6.29 2.96 -1.68
C ALA A 156 -6.05 1.50 -1.29
N VAL A 157 -6.80 1.02 -0.31
CA VAL A 157 -6.73 -0.34 0.21
C VAL A 157 -7.95 -1.10 -0.29
N ASP A 158 -7.76 -1.93 -1.33
CA ASP A 158 -8.79 -2.86 -1.77
C ASP A 158 -8.74 -4.08 -0.85
N PHE A 159 -9.72 -4.16 0.04
CA PHE A 159 -9.85 -5.24 1.01
C PHE A 159 -10.92 -6.22 0.57
N LYS A 160 -10.54 -7.48 0.40
CA LYS A 160 -11.44 -8.59 0.13
C LYS A 160 -11.35 -9.59 1.26
N THR A 161 -12.47 -9.89 1.89
CA THR A 161 -12.59 -10.95 2.89
C THR A 161 -13.45 -12.07 2.34
N THR A 162 -13.01 -13.32 2.54
CA THR A 162 -13.76 -14.51 2.19
C THR A 162 -13.88 -15.40 3.40
N ARG A 163 -15.11 -15.66 3.83
CA ARG A 163 -15.42 -16.65 4.84
C ARG A 163 -15.64 -17.98 4.15
N ALA A 164 -14.91 -19.00 4.58
CA ALA A 164 -15.08 -20.38 4.13
C ALA A 164 -15.51 -21.25 5.29
N ASP A 165 -16.72 -21.79 5.23
CA ASP A 165 -17.26 -22.76 6.18
C ASP A 165 -17.21 -24.16 5.55
N ALA A 166 -16.59 -25.13 6.22
CA ALA A 166 -16.61 -26.51 5.80
C ALA A 166 -17.23 -27.40 6.90
N TYR A 167 -18.11 -28.29 6.47
CA TYR A 167 -18.79 -29.28 7.30
C TYR A 167 -18.48 -30.66 6.72
N THR A 168 -17.74 -31.49 7.46
CA THR A 168 -17.33 -32.81 6.98
C THR A 168 -18.09 -33.92 7.76
N PRO A 169 -18.78 -34.83 7.04
CA PRO A 169 -18.93 -34.91 5.59
C PRO A 169 -20.03 -33.99 5.03
N GLY A 170 -19.76 -33.28 3.96
CA GLY A 170 -20.77 -32.88 3.00
C GLY A 170 -20.86 -31.45 2.51
N LEU A 171 -20.79 -30.35 3.31
CA LEU A 171 -21.14 -29.00 2.84
C LEU A 171 -19.97 -28.03 2.96
N SER A 172 -19.69 -27.28 1.90
CA SER A 172 -18.78 -26.13 1.91
C SER A 172 -19.51 -24.88 1.44
N LEU A 173 -19.45 -23.82 2.24
CA LEU A 173 -20.06 -22.52 1.95
C LEU A 173 -18.96 -21.45 1.86
N HIS A 174 -19.06 -20.58 0.87
CA HIS A 174 -18.15 -19.46 0.69
C HIS A 174 -18.94 -18.16 0.58
N ASP A 175 -18.59 -17.21 1.40
CA ASP A 175 -19.15 -15.86 1.35
C ASP A 175 -18.01 -14.85 1.20
N THR A 176 -18.16 -13.93 0.23
CA THR A 176 -17.08 -12.99 -0.14
C THR A 176 -17.59 -11.58 -0.17
N HIS A 177 -16.92 -10.71 0.57
CA HIS A 177 -17.17 -9.26 0.58
C HIS A 177 -15.90 -8.51 0.15
N THR A 178 -16.11 -7.43 -0.58
CA THR A 178 -15.02 -6.56 -1.05
C THR A 178 -15.37 -5.11 -0.73
N HIS A 179 -14.39 -4.38 -0.20
CA HIS A 179 -14.50 -2.95 0.10
C HIS A 179 -13.19 -2.26 -0.24
N THR A 180 -13.28 -1.04 -0.78
CA THR A 180 -12.13 -0.18 -0.98
C THR A 180 -12.15 0.93 0.05
N ALA A 181 -11.16 0.97 0.91
CA ALA A 181 -10.93 2.04 1.86
C ALA A 181 -9.88 3.01 1.31
N ASN A 182 -10.20 4.30 1.37
CA ASN A 182 -9.27 5.36 1.03
C ASN A 182 -8.82 6.05 2.32
N ASN A 183 -7.53 5.93 2.62
CA ASN A 183 -6.95 6.40 3.87
C ASN A 183 -5.92 7.49 3.61
N PHE A 184 -5.76 8.39 4.58
CA PHE A 184 -4.55 9.17 4.68
C PHE A 184 -3.37 8.23 4.98
N ALA A 185 -2.26 8.41 4.25
CA ALA A 185 -1.05 7.65 4.41
C ALA A 185 0.14 8.55 4.68
N TRP A 186 1.08 8.05 5.46
CA TRP A 186 2.36 8.71 5.69
C TRP A 186 3.51 7.73 5.60
N SER A 187 4.69 8.23 5.28
CA SER A 187 5.88 7.40 5.16
C SER A 187 7.13 8.12 5.62
N VAL A 188 8.10 7.33 6.07
CA VAL A 188 9.48 7.76 6.32
C VAL A 188 10.41 6.76 5.65
N GLY A 189 11.53 7.26 5.13
CA GLY A 189 12.47 6.41 4.42
C GLY A 189 13.87 6.97 4.38
N ALA A 190 14.76 6.14 3.86
CA ALA A 190 16.13 6.49 3.55
C ALA A 190 16.60 5.73 2.32
N GLY A 191 17.59 6.23 1.65
CA GLY A 191 18.15 5.57 0.49
C GLY A 191 19.47 6.19 0.05
N VAL A 192 19.93 5.69 -1.08
CA VAL A 192 21.12 6.19 -1.74
C VAL A 192 20.88 6.22 -3.24
N ASN A 193 21.22 7.31 -3.90
CA ASN A 193 21.30 7.43 -5.35
C ASN A 193 22.75 7.32 -5.78
N TYR A 194 22.99 6.65 -6.89
CA TYR A 194 24.25 6.55 -7.59
C TYR A 194 24.12 7.24 -8.95
N ALA A 195 24.89 8.29 -9.16
CA ALA A 195 24.95 9.00 -10.45
C ALA A 195 25.71 8.13 -11.46
N ILE A 196 25.00 7.62 -12.47
CA ILE A 196 25.58 6.85 -13.58
C ILE A 196 26.28 7.81 -14.55
N ASN A 197 25.60 8.88 -14.86
CA ASN A 197 26.10 10.02 -15.64
C ASN A 197 25.27 11.26 -15.26
N ASP A 198 25.42 12.34 -16.03
CA ASP A 198 24.75 13.61 -15.75
C ASP A 198 23.21 13.51 -15.82
N ASP A 199 22.65 12.60 -16.60
CA ASP A 199 21.21 12.48 -16.85
C ASP A 199 20.55 11.32 -16.10
N TRP A 200 21.32 10.30 -15.72
CA TRP A 200 20.79 9.05 -15.16
C TRP A 200 21.34 8.74 -13.78
N ASP A 201 20.42 8.47 -12.85
CA ASP A 201 20.74 7.95 -11.54
C ASP A 201 20.07 6.59 -11.32
N MET A 202 20.73 5.74 -10.57
CA MET A 202 20.15 4.51 -10.01
C MET A 202 20.07 4.63 -8.50
N GLY A 203 18.90 4.31 -7.92
CA GLY A 203 18.65 4.44 -6.49
C GLY A 203 18.29 3.11 -5.83
N LEU A 204 18.70 2.97 -4.57
CA LEU A 204 18.21 1.94 -3.66
C LEU A 204 17.57 2.64 -2.46
N SER A 205 16.35 2.25 -2.12
CA SER A 205 15.59 2.86 -1.03
C SER A 205 14.95 1.83 -0.11
N TYR A 206 14.85 2.20 1.15
CA TYR A 206 13.97 1.59 2.14
C TYR A 206 12.95 2.61 2.63
N ARG A 207 11.68 2.19 2.73
CA ARG A 207 10.59 3.04 3.20
C ARG A 207 9.64 2.26 4.11
N TYR A 208 9.32 2.84 5.25
CA TYR A 208 8.17 2.44 6.06
C TYR A 208 6.96 3.29 5.66
N LEU A 209 5.82 2.64 5.43
CA LEU A 209 4.54 3.23 5.08
C LEU A 209 3.46 2.78 6.06
N ASP A 210 2.71 3.71 6.64
CA ASP A 210 1.44 3.45 7.32
C ASP A 210 0.29 3.85 6.38
N ALA A 211 -0.48 2.86 5.93
CA ALA A 211 -1.58 3.02 4.99
C ALA A 211 -2.95 3.10 5.69
N GLY A 212 -2.95 3.25 7.03
CA GLY A 212 -4.17 3.40 7.82
C GLY A 212 -4.91 2.09 8.09
N LYS A 213 -6.24 2.20 8.23
CA LYS A 213 -7.12 1.08 8.60
C LYS A 213 -8.14 0.85 7.50
N ALA A 214 -8.53 -0.41 7.32
CA ALA A 214 -9.65 -0.79 6.47
C ALA A 214 -10.63 -1.64 7.27
N ASP A 215 -11.92 -1.45 7.05
CA ASP A 215 -12.97 -2.23 7.66
C ASP A 215 -14.08 -2.58 6.67
N ILE A 216 -14.74 -3.70 6.91
CA ILE A 216 -15.92 -4.14 6.18
C ILE A 216 -16.98 -4.51 7.20
N THR A 217 -18.11 -3.82 7.16
CA THR A 217 -19.29 -4.15 7.96
C THR A 217 -20.36 -4.80 7.08
N THR A 218 -20.92 -5.90 7.56
CA THR A 218 -21.98 -6.65 6.89
C THR A 218 -23.11 -6.90 7.88
N ALA A 219 -24.33 -6.49 7.54
CA ALA A 219 -25.52 -6.83 8.32
C ALA A 219 -25.85 -8.31 8.19
N VAL A 220 -26.12 -8.99 9.29
CA VAL A 220 -26.46 -10.42 9.35
C VAL A 220 -27.59 -10.63 10.35
N GLY A 221 -28.81 -10.84 9.87
CA GLY A 221 -30.00 -10.90 10.73
C GLY A 221 -30.20 -9.58 11.47
N ASP A 222 -30.32 -9.65 12.80
CA ASP A 222 -30.54 -8.48 13.66
C ASP A 222 -29.25 -7.74 14.02
N GLY A 223 -28.08 -8.32 13.69
CA GLY A 223 -26.77 -7.78 14.06
C GLY A 223 -25.87 -7.45 12.90
N GLU A 224 -24.65 -7.06 13.22
CA GLU A 224 -23.60 -6.68 12.28
C GLU A 224 -22.30 -7.42 12.55
N ASN A 225 -21.62 -7.80 11.47
CA ASN A 225 -20.28 -8.35 11.50
C ASN A 225 -19.30 -7.37 10.88
N THR A 226 -18.31 -6.93 11.64
CA THR A 226 -17.26 -6.01 11.14
C THR A 226 -15.90 -6.68 11.16
N SER A 227 -15.26 -6.76 9.99
CA SER A 227 -13.84 -7.14 9.85
C SER A 227 -13.00 -5.88 9.81
N LYS A 228 -12.03 -5.75 10.71
CA LYS A 228 -11.11 -4.59 10.81
C LYS A 228 -9.67 -5.03 10.63
N ILE A 229 -8.87 -4.17 10.00
CA ILE A 229 -7.45 -4.44 9.75
C ILE A 229 -6.67 -3.12 9.67
N LYS A 230 -5.45 -3.13 10.19
CA LYS A 230 -4.48 -2.05 9.99
C LYS A 230 -3.42 -2.49 8.99
N VAL A 231 -3.13 -1.63 8.00
CA VAL A 231 -2.23 -1.93 6.89
C VAL A 231 -0.99 -1.06 6.97
N LYS A 232 0.16 -1.71 6.94
CA LYS A 232 1.48 -1.08 6.87
C LYS A 232 2.30 -1.77 5.78
N ALA A 233 3.31 -1.10 5.27
CA ALA A 233 4.25 -1.70 4.34
C ALA A 233 5.70 -1.27 4.63
N ASN A 234 6.62 -2.19 4.37
CA ASN A 234 8.05 -1.90 4.32
C ASN A 234 8.49 -2.17 2.88
N ASP A 235 8.91 -1.12 2.18
CA ASP A 235 9.28 -1.17 0.78
C ASP A 235 10.81 -1.14 0.65
N ILE A 236 11.37 -2.06 -0.14
CA ILE A 236 12.76 -2.03 -0.61
C ILE A 236 12.69 -1.91 -2.12
N MET A 237 13.09 -0.76 -2.65
CA MET A 237 12.89 -0.41 -4.06
C MET A 237 14.19 -0.04 -4.74
N LEU A 238 14.34 -0.52 -5.96
CA LEU A 238 15.30 0.01 -6.94
C LEU A 238 14.59 1.09 -7.76
N GLY A 239 15.28 2.19 -7.99
CA GLY A 239 14.81 3.31 -8.80
C GLY A 239 15.76 3.57 -9.96
N LEU A 240 15.21 3.95 -11.10
CA LEU A 240 15.95 4.52 -12.22
C LEU A 240 15.37 5.89 -12.51
N THR A 241 16.19 6.93 -12.42
CA THR A 241 15.81 8.33 -12.57
C THR A 241 16.44 8.92 -13.80
N TYR A 242 15.64 9.65 -14.59
CA TYR A 242 16.09 10.48 -15.68
C TYR A 242 15.89 11.96 -15.32
N ARG A 243 16.94 12.78 -15.45
CA ARG A 243 16.99 14.23 -15.18
C ARG A 243 16.96 15.03 -16.49
N PHE A 244 16.05 15.99 -16.56
CA PHE A 244 15.88 16.87 -17.74
C PHE A 244 16.77 18.10 -17.68
#